data_2dbf7fcfce7e178bf7df31a47239a250
#
_entry.id   2dbf7fcfce7e178bf7df31a47239a250
#
_cell.length_a   1.000
_cell.length_b   1.000
_cell.length_c   1.000
_cell.angle_alpha   90.00
_cell.angle_beta   90.00
_cell.angle_gamma   90.00
#
_symmetry.space_group_name_H-M   'P 1'
#
loop_
_entity.id
_entity.type
_entity.pdbx_description
1 polymer ?
#
loop_
_entity_poly.entity_id
_entity_poly.type
_entity_poly.pdbx_seq_one_letter_code
_entity_poly.pdbx_strand_id
1 'polypeptide(L)'
;MNLIRLSFASFLLIAAAAVFTIAFGNEQAAKSDMLLCKHQYALCTSALCIPQPGDPTKAICFCAVEEGPSMSSVPCNTIQPSTDANGIRTVYSAFSLEQFKQGKKVLTCASGTPWTWCLNKRCTVDPSDPKKAICVCDVLRTGEWITLGGNCDTATCSTGYWSGATVKDFNEATSFMVKALSLDQSPVKWCPGANP
;
A
#
# COMPACT_ATOMS: atom_id res chain seq x y z
N MET A 1 62.93 -53.08 -42.45
CA MET A 1 63.62 -51.82 -42.24
C MET A 1 62.63 -50.73 -42.68
N ASN A 2 61.72 -50.35 -41.80
CA ASN A 2 60.68 -49.35 -42.09
C ASN A 2 60.67 -48.31 -40.97
N LEU A 3 60.97 -47.07 -41.38
CA LEU A 3 61.01 -45.91 -40.55
C LEU A 3 59.55 -45.39 -40.34
N ILE A 4 59.07 -45.41 -39.11
CA ILE A 4 57.80 -44.82 -38.73
C ILE A 4 58.05 -43.32 -38.41
N ARG A 5 57.44 -42.45 -39.23
CA ARG A 5 57.38 -40.99 -38.94
C ARG A 5 56.25 -40.72 -37.95
N LEU A 6 56.57 -40.23 -36.75
CA LEU A 6 55.61 -39.67 -35.83
C LEU A 6 55.33 -38.23 -36.25
N SER A 7 54.07 -37.97 -36.58
CA SER A 7 53.54 -36.61 -36.75
C SER A 7 52.97 -36.11 -35.46
N PHE A 8 53.57 -35.06 -34.87
CA PHE A 8 53.03 -34.35 -33.74
C PHE A 8 51.96 -33.37 -34.21
N ALA A 9 50.73 -33.68 -33.93
CA ALA A 9 49.64 -32.74 -34.09
C ALA A 9 49.49 -31.89 -32.81
N SER A 10 49.86 -30.63 -32.90
CA SER A 10 49.66 -29.63 -31.82
C SER A 10 48.18 -29.29 -31.74
N PHE A 11 47.50 -29.69 -30.70
CA PHE A 11 46.19 -29.24 -30.35
C PHE A 11 46.31 -27.88 -29.64
N LEU A 12 45.93 -26.81 -30.32
CA LEU A 12 45.71 -25.49 -29.74
C LEU A 12 44.34 -25.49 -29.06
N LEU A 13 44.32 -25.55 -27.74
CA LEU A 13 43.15 -25.35 -26.91
C LEU A 13 42.91 -23.85 -26.79
N ILE A 14 41.95 -23.30 -27.56
CA ILE A 14 41.44 -21.96 -27.39
C ILE A 14 40.42 -22.01 -26.22
N ALA A 15 40.80 -21.56 -25.04
CA ALA A 15 39.89 -21.35 -23.93
C ALA A 15 39.11 -20.04 -24.17
N ALA A 16 37.89 -20.16 -24.65
CA ALA A 16 36.96 -19.03 -24.72
C ALA A 16 36.43 -18.73 -23.29
N ALA A 17 37.01 -17.73 -22.65
CA ALA A 17 36.45 -17.20 -21.42
C ALA A 17 35.18 -16.42 -21.73
N ALA A 18 34.02 -17.05 -21.52
CA ALA A 18 32.73 -16.36 -21.54
C ALA A 18 32.64 -15.45 -20.31
N VAL A 19 32.85 -14.17 -20.49
CA VAL A 19 32.60 -13.16 -19.48
C VAL A 19 31.07 -13.00 -19.37
N PHE A 20 30.47 -13.67 -18.39
CA PHE A 20 29.09 -13.43 -17.99
C PHE A 20 29.05 -12.07 -17.28
N THR A 21 28.77 -11.00 -17.98
CA THR A 21 28.36 -9.73 -17.38
C THR A 21 26.97 -9.92 -16.81
N ILE A 22 26.89 -10.19 -15.52
CA ILE A 22 25.64 -10.07 -14.78
C ILE A 22 25.29 -8.58 -14.75
N ALA A 23 24.41 -8.17 -15.63
CA ALA A 23 23.75 -6.88 -15.54
C ALA A 23 22.88 -6.93 -14.30
N PHE A 24 23.37 -6.40 -13.16
CA PHE A 24 22.53 -6.01 -12.06
C PHE A 24 21.64 -4.89 -12.60
N GLY A 25 20.46 -5.28 -13.07
CA GLY A 25 19.39 -4.34 -13.29
C GLY A 25 19.16 -3.61 -11.97
N ASN A 26 19.57 -2.36 -11.91
CA ASN A 26 19.13 -1.44 -10.88
C ASN A 26 17.61 -1.30 -11.10
N GLU A 27 16.85 -2.15 -10.44
CA GLU A 27 15.42 -2.00 -10.29
C GLU A 27 15.23 -0.80 -9.38
N GLN A 28 15.41 0.37 -9.98
CA GLN A 28 15.07 1.64 -9.39
C GLN A 28 13.55 1.59 -9.29
N ALA A 29 13.06 1.15 -8.12
CA ALA A 29 11.64 1.20 -7.80
C ALA A 29 11.17 2.61 -8.16
N ALA A 30 10.33 2.69 -9.18
CA ALA A 30 9.79 3.95 -9.65
C ALA A 30 9.17 4.63 -8.43
N LYS A 31 9.78 5.73 -8.01
CA LYS A 31 9.27 6.57 -6.94
C LYS A 31 7.89 7.00 -7.41
N SER A 32 6.85 6.38 -6.88
CA SER A 32 5.48 6.74 -7.24
C SER A 32 5.30 8.18 -6.81
N ASP A 33 5.13 9.09 -7.79
CA ASP A 33 4.90 10.49 -7.49
C ASP A 33 3.62 10.59 -6.69
N MET A 34 3.73 11.04 -5.44
CA MET A 34 2.56 11.30 -4.61
C MET A 34 1.85 12.53 -5.14
N LEU A 35 0.55 12.42 -5.35
CA LEU A 35 -0.29 13.46 -5.91
C LEU A 35 -1.31 13.93 -4.88
N LEU A 36 -1.49 15.25 -4.80
CA LEU A 36 -2.56 15.86 -4.00
C LEU A 36 -3.83 15.96 -4.84
N CYS A 37 -4.83 15.16 -4.50
CA CYS A 37 -6.13 15.16 -5.13
C CYS A 37 -7.16 15.88 -4.25
N LYS A 38 -8.17 16.48 -4.90
CA LYS A 38 -9.26 17.20 -4.20
C LYS A 38 -10.60 16.74 -4.78
N HIS A 39 -11.13 15.68 -4.24
CA HIS A 39 -12.43 15.10 -4.58
C HIS A 39 -12.94 14.26 -3.42
N GLN A 40 -14.09 13.62 -3.58
CA GLN A 40 -14.57 12.64 -2.60
C GLN A 40 -13.76 11.35 -2.71
N TYR A 41 -13.45 10.75 -1.56
CA TYR A 41 -12.67 9.53 -1.43
C TYR A 41 -13.15 8.69 -0.24
N ALA A 42 -12.76 7.42 -0.22
CA ALA A 42 -12.97 6.57 0.93
C ALA A 42 -11.75 6.66 1.87
N LEU A 43 -11.98 7.04 3.12
CA LEU A 43 -10.96 7.09 4.16
C LEU A 43 -10.95 5.76 4.91
N CYS A 44 -9.98 4.91 4.57
CA CYS A 44 -9.85 3.56 5.13
C CYS A 44 -8.72 3.43 6.16
N THR A 45 -8.01 4.48 6.50
CA THR A 45 -6.76 4.41 7.31
C THR A 45 -6.96 3.85 8.73
N SER A 46 -8.19 3.76 9.19
CA SER A 46 -8.56 3.15 10.47
C SER A 46 -9.84 2.32 10.33
N ALA A 47 -10.05 1.73 9.18
CA ALA A 47 -11.23 0.93 8.93
C ALA A 47 -11.11 -0.44 9.58
N LEU A 48 -12.20 -0.90 10.17
CA LEU A 48 -12.36 -2.30 10.53
C LEU A 48 -12.70 -3.09 9.27
N CYS A 49 -12.03 -4.21 9.09
CA CYS A 49 -12.22 -5.09 7.94
C CYS A 49 -12.56 -6.51 8.41
N ILE A 50 -13.32 -7.22 7.60
CA ILE A 50 -13.61 -8.64 7.80
C ILE A 50 -13.00 -9.46 6.66
N PRO A 51 -12.59 -10.72 6.89
CA PRO A 51 -12.10 -11.58 5.83
C PRO A 51 -13.12 -11.70 4.70
N GLN A 52 -12.66 -11.64 3.45
CA GLN A 52 -13.55 -11.90 2.32
C GLN A 52 -13.82 -13.41 2.22
N PRO A 53 -15.09 -13.85 2.19
CA PRO A 53 -15.41 -15.25 2.00
C PRO A 53 -14.83 -15.80 0.69
N GLY A 54 -14.12 -16.93 0.78
CA GLY A 54 -13.52 -17.60 -0.38
C GLY A 54 -12.20 -17.04 -0.86
N ASP A 55 -11.73 -15.90 -0.34
CA ASP A 55 -10.42 -15.33 -0.69
C ASP A 55 -9.65 -14.83 0.55
N PRO A 56 -8.74 -15.63 1.11
CA PRO A 56 -7.98 -15.27 2.31
C PRO A 56 -6.94 -14.16 2.07
N THR A 57 -6.74 -13.74 0.83
CA THR A 57 -5.82 -12.63 0.46
C THR A 57 -6.53 -11.29 0.43
N LYS A 58 -7.84 -11.27 0.64
CA LYS A 58 -8.68 -10.06 0.58
C LYS A 58 -9.50 -9.90 1.86
N ALA A 59 -9.84 -8.65 2.14
CA ALA A 59 -10.75 -8.28 3.20
C ALA A 59 -11.72 -7.18 2.75
N ILE A 60 -12.91 -7.21 3.29
CA ILE A 60 -13.96 -6.22 3.10
C ILE A 60 -13.84 -5.18 4.21
N CYS A 61 -13.51 -3.94 3.85
CA CYS A 61 -13.25 -2.86 4.80
C CYS A 61 -14.39 -1.83 4.78
N PHE A 62 -14.79 -1.38 5.97
CA PHE A 62 -15.84 -0.38 6.17
C PHE A 62 -15.21 0.99 6.35
N CYS A 63 -15.23 1.81 5.31
CA CYS A 63 -14.55 3.08 5.23
C CYS A 63 -15.52 4.25 5.32
N ALA A 64 -15.06 5.42 5.81
CA ALA A 64 -15.82 6.65 5.74
C ALA A 64 -15.66 7.29 4.35
N VAL A 65 -16.69 7.94 3.84
CA VAL A 65 -16.59 8.81 2.66
C VAL A 65 -16.34 10.24 3.13
N GLU A 66 -15.23 10.78 2.69
CA GLU A 66 -14.78 12.14 3.01
C GLU A 66 -14.61 12.95 1.72
N GLU A 67 -14.48 14.26 1.85
CA GLU A 67 -14.23 15.17 0.74
C GLU A 67 -13.10 16.14 1.09
N GLY A 68 -12.24 16.42 0.13
CA GLY A 68 -11.15 17.37 0.30
C GLY A 68 -9.78 16.84 -0.10
N PRO A 69 -8.72 17.43 0.47
CA PRO A 69 -7.35 17.05 0.14
C PRO A 69 -7.03 15.64 0.57
N SER A 70 -6.59 14.83 -0.37
CA SER A 70 -6.17 13.45 -0.14
C SER A 70 -4.95 13.09 -0.99
N MET A 71 -4.18 12.11 -0.56
CA MET A 71 -3.00 11.64 -1.27
C MET A 71 -3.32 10.40 -2.09
N SER A 72 -2.83 10.39 -3.33
CA SER A 72 -2.88 9.25 -4.25
C SER A 72 -1.49 8.97 -4.83
N SER A 73 -1.22 7.73 -5.19
CA SER A 73 -0.06 7.33 -5.99
C SER A 73 -0.40 7.07 -7.46
N VAL A 74 -1.64 7.40 -7.86
CA VAL A 74 -2.09 7.36 -9.26
C VAL A 74 -2.71 8.70 -9.64
N PRO A 75 -2.77 9.05 -10.95
CA PRO A 75 -3.31 10.34 -11.39
C PRO A 75 -4.73 10.61 -10.90
N CYS A 76 -4.97 11.81 -10.37
CA CYS A 76 -6.25 12.18 -9.76
C CYS A 76 -7.45 12.04 -10.71
N ASN A 77 -7.25 12.20 -12.01
CA ASN A 77 -8.31 12.04 -13.02
C ASN A 77 -8.73 10.59 -13.23
N THR A 78 -7.91 9.61 -12.82
CA THR A 78 -8.23 8.18 -12.93
C THR A 78 -9.01 7.63 -11.75
N ILE A 79 -9.09 8.39 -10.66
CA ILE A 79 -9.72 7.98 -9.39
C ILE A 79 -10.88 8.88 -8.99
N GLN A 80 -11.52 9.53 -9.96
CA GLN A 80 -12.69 10.38 -9.71
C GLN A 80 -13.90 9.54 -9.24
N PRO A 81 -14.73 10.10 -8.35
CA PRO A 81 -16.02 9.53 -8.04
C PRO A 81 -16.84 9.29 -9.33
N SER A 82 -17.54 8.19 -9.38
CA SER A 82 -18.40 7.86 -10.53
C SER A 82 -19.68 7.17 -10.10
N THR A 83 -20.71 7.25 -10.94
CA THR A 83 -21.96 6.51 -10.79
C THR A 83 -22.18 5.72 -12.06
N ASP A 84 -22.45 4.44 -11.93
CA ASP A 84 -22.71 3.57 -13.08
C ASP A 84 -24.16 3.68 -13.56
N ALA A 85 -24.50 2.96 -14.65
CA ALA A 85 -25.83 2.95 -15.23
C ALA A 85 -26.92 2.40 -14.30
N ASN A 86 -26.55 1.65 -13.26
CA ASN A 86 -27.44 1.10 -12.25
C ASN A 86 -27.60 2.02 -11.02
N GLY A 87 -26.99 3.21 -11.06
CA GLY A 87 -27.01 4.15 -9.94
C GLY A 87 -26.02 3.81 -8.83
N ILE A 88 -25.13 2.82 -9.01
CA ILE A 88 -24.14 2.45 -8.03
C ILE A 88 -23.02 3.47 -8.05
N ARG A 89 -22.86 4.18 -6.93
CA ARG A 89 -21.84 5.19 -6.76
C ARG A 89 -20.56 4.57 -6.24
N THR A 90 -19.42 4.98 -6.81
CA THR A 90 -18.09 4.51 -6.42
C THR A 90 -17.16 5.69 -6.15
N VAL A 91 -16.25 5.48 -5.21
CA VAL A 91 -15.13 6.36 -4.89
C VAL A 91 -13.86 5.51 -4.79
N TYR A 92 -12.70 6.16 -4.76
CA TYR A 92 -11.44 5.44 -4.50
C TYR A 92 -10.94 5.75 -3.10
N SER A 93 -10.30 4.78 -2.48
CA SER A 93 -9.68 4.97 -1.18
C SER A 93 -8.38 5.76 -1.30
N ALA A 94 -8.18 6.69 -0.37
CA ALA A 94 -7.03 7.56 -0.33
C ALA A 94 -6.57 7.80 1.12
N PHE A 95 -5.32 8.23 1.28
CA PHE A 95 -4.83 8.74 2.56
C PHE A 95 -5.12 10.24 2.67
N SER A 96 -5.51 10.68 3.86
CA SER A 96 -5.66 12.11 4.17
C SER A 96 -5.31 12.39 5.63
N LEU A 97 -5.27 13.66 6.01
CA LEU A 97 -5.07 14.06 7.41
C LEU A 97 -6.40 14.22 8.17
N GLU A 98 -7.54 13.89 7.54
CA GLU A 98 -8.87 14.09 8.13
C GLU A 98 -9.07 13.27 9.42
N GLN A 99 -8.53 12.03 9.50
CA GLN A 99 -8.58 11.23 10.72
C GLN A 99 -7.95 11.90 11.95
N PHE A 100 -6.98 12.78 11.76
CA PHE A 100 -6.33 13.48 12.89
C PHE A 100 -7.20 14.59 13.44
N LYS A 101 -8.05 15.20 12.61
CA LYS A 101 -9.07 16.15 13.07
C LYS A 101 -10.10 15.48 13.99
N GLN A 102 -10.35 14.19 13.78
CA GLN A 102 -11.22 13.38 14.62
C GLN A 102 -10.53 12.89 15.90
N GLY A 103 -9.29 13.32 16.17
CA GLY A 103 -8.55 12.97 17.38
C GLY A 103 -7.98 11.56 17.41
N LYS A 104 -7.98 10.84 16.28
CA LYS A 104 -7.40 9.49 16.19
C LYS A 104 -5.90 9.53 16.39
N LYS A 105 -5.39 8.54 17.14
CA LYS A 105 -3.97 8.39 17.46
C LYS A 105 -3.37 7.26 16.65
N VAL A 106 -2.08 7.38 16.40
CA VAL A 106 -1.28 6.40 15.66
C VAL A 106 -0.80 5.30 16.60
N LEU A 107 -0.89 4.07 16.15
CA LEU A 107 -0.36 2.88 16.81
C LEU A 107 0.48 2.09 15.81
N THR A 108 1.72 1.76 16.21
CA THR A 108 2.60 0.86 15.45
C THR A 108 2.38 -0.57 15.90
N CYS A 109 2.20 -1.47 14.95
CA CYS A 109 2.01 -2.90 15.17
C CYS A 109 3.20 -3.70 14.64
N ALA A 110 3.58 -4.73 15.38
CA ALA A 110 4.72 -5.58 15.03
C ALA A 110 4.46 -6.36 13.73
N SER A 111 5.55 -6.70 13.06
CA SER A 111 5.54 -7.62 11.93
C SER A 111 4.94 -8.98 12.32
N GLY A 112 4.21 -9.61 11.39
CA GLY A 112 3.58 -10.92 11.59
C GLY A 112 2.09 -10.86 11.92
N THR A 113 1.57 -9.73 12.41
CA THR A 113 0.12 -9.52 12.54
C THR A 113 -0.48 -9.15 11.17
N PRO A 114 -1.57 -9.81 10.73
CA PRO A 114 -2.23 -9.46 9.48
C PRO A 114 -2.87 -8.08 9.53
N TRP A 115 -2.78 -7.35 8.43
CA TRP A 115 -3.41 -6.04 8.26
C TRP A 115 -3.85 -5.83 6.81
N THR A 116 -4.60 -4.78 6.50
CA THR A 116 -5.13 -4.55 5.16
C THR A 116 -4.58 -3.27 4.54
N TRP A 117 -4.16 -3.39 3.29
CA TRP A 117 -3.74 -2.28 2.44
C TRP A 117 -4.87 -1.83 1.53
N CYS A 118 -5.38 -0.64 1.76
CA CYS A 118 -6.55 -0.10 1.05
C CYS A 118 -6.23 1.06 0.09
N LEU A 119 -5.00 1.53 -0.04
CA LEU A 119 -4.71 2.69 -0.89
C LEU A 119 -5.07 2.44 -2.37
N ASN A 120 -5.73 3.42 -3.00
CA ASN A 120 -6.19 3.39 -4.40
C ASN A 120 -7.12 2.22 -4.76
N LYS A 121 -7.84 1.67 -3.78
CA LYS A 121 -8.88 0.66 -4.04
C LYS A 121 -10.19 1.34 -4.45
N ARG A 122 -10.88 0.73 -5.41
CA ARG A 122 -12.23 1.15 -5.77
C ARG A 122 -13.22 0.66 -4.70
N CYS A 123 -14.07 1.57 -4.22
CA CYS A 123 -15.01 1.33 -3.13
C CYS A 123 -16.43 1.64 -3.59
N THR A 124 -17.38 0.85 -3.16
CA THR A 124 -18.81 1.10 -3.39
C THR A 124 -19.37 1.92 -2.24
N VAL A 125 -19.97 3.06 -2.54
CA VAL A 125 -20.66 3.88 -1.54
C VAL A 125 -21.94 3.18 -1.12
N ASP A 126 -22.21 3.17 0.18
CA ASP A 126 -23.45 2.59 0.72
C ASP A 126 -24.65 3.40 0.22
N PRO A 127 -25.61 2.78 -0.49
CA PRO A 127 -26.79 3.49 -0.97
C PRO A 127 -27.67 4.06 0.14
N SER A 128 -27.64 3.46 1.33
CA SER A 128 -28.42 3.88 2.50
C SER A 128 -27.71 4.93 3.35
N ASP A 129 -26.38 5.02 3.26
CA ASP A 129 -25.56 5.99 3.99
C ASP A 129 -24.41 6.50 3.12
N PRO A 130 -24.58 7.62 2.41
CA PRO A 130 -23.57 8.15 1.49
C PRO A 130 -22.26 8.59 2.15
N LYS A 131 -22.19 8.56 3.49
CA LYS A 131 -20.96 8.80 4.27
C LYS A 131 -20.18 7.52 4.53
N LYS A 132 -20.62 6.37 4.04
CA LYS A 132 -19.95 5.09 4.17
C LYS A 132 -19.65 4.46 2.82
N ALA A 133 -18.57 3.72 2.76
CA ALA A 133 -18.18 2.94 1.59
C ALA A 133 -17.60 1.59 2.00
N ILE A 134 -17.76 0.61 1.12
CA ILE A 134 -17.19 -0.73 1.26
C ILE A 134 -16.06 -0.86 0.24
N CYS A 135 -14.88 -1.21 0.72
CA CYS A 135 -13.68 -1.41 -0.09
C CYS A 135 -13.18 -2.85 0.05
N VAL A 136 -12.80 -3.47 -1.06
CA VAL A 136 -12.06 -4.75 -1.02
C VAL A 136 -10.56 -4.44 -1.03
N CYS A 137 -9.88 -4.77 0.07
CA CYS A 137 -8.47 -4.45 0.32
C CYS A 137 -7.61 -5.71 0.35
N ASP A 138 -6.30 -5.54 0.12
CA ASP A 138 -5.35 -6.65 0.16
C ASP A 138 -4.96 -6.97 1.61
N VAL A 139 -4.93 -8.25 1.99
CA VAL A 139 -4.42 -8.69 3.29
C VAL A 139 -2.91 -8.87 3.20
N LEU A 140 -2.16 -8.13 4.01
CA LEU A 140 -0.72 -8.23 4.15
C LEU A 140 -0.37 -8.89 5.49
N ARG A 141 0.74 -9.65 5.51
CA ARG A 141 1.20 -10.43 6.68
C ARG A 141 2.65 -10.18 7.03
N THR A 142 3.28 -9.22 6.36
CA THR A 142 4.71 -8.91 6.51
C THR A 142 4.91 -7.43 6.82
N GLY A 143 6.02 -7.16 7.50
CA GLY A 143 6.42 -5.80 7.86
C GLY A 143 5.72 -5.25 9.10
N GLU A 144 6.36 -4.30 9.74
CA GLU A 144 5.71 -3.46 10.74
C GLU A 144 4.71 -2.53 10.05
N TRP A 145 3.61 -2.29 10.69
CA TRP A 145 2.52 -1.49 10.12
C TRP A 145 1.92 -0.53 11.12
N ILE A 146 1.25 0.47 10.61
CA ILE A 146 0.63 1.54 11.39
C ILE A 146 -0.87 1.54 11.13
N THR A 147 -1.65 1.65 12.20
CA THR A 147 -3.08 1.94 12.15
C THR A 147 -3.42 3.21 12.92
N LEU A 148 -4.54 3.81 12.61
CA LEU A 148 -5.02 5.04 13.24
C LEU A 148 -6.35 4.78 13.94
N GLY A 149 -6.35 4.81 15.26
CA GLY A 149 -7.54 4.56 16.07
C GLY A 149 -7.99 3.09 16.11
N GLY A 150 -7.24 2.17 15.49
CA GLY A 150 -7.41 0.74 15.59
C GLY A 150 -6.60 0.15 16.74
N ASN A 151 -6.36 -1.16 16.68
CA ASN A 151 -5.43 -1.88 17.54
C ASN A 151 -4.62 -2.90 16.72
N CYS A 152 -3.67 -3.57 17.36
CA CYS A 152 -2.86 -4.62 16.74
C CYS A 152 -3.47 -6.02 16.89
N ASP A 153 -4.61 -6.14 17.55
CA ASP A 153 -5.26 -7.42 17.78
C ASP A 153 -6.09 -7.81 16.56
N THR A 154 -5.64 -8.80 15.85
CA THR A 154 -6.32 -9.41 14.70
C THR A 154 -6.57 -10.89 14.94
N ALA A 155 -6.37 -11.37 16.17
CA ALA A 155 -6.35 -12.79 16.49
C ALA A 155 -7.70 -13.34 16.94
N THR A 156 -8.75 -12.51 17.07
CA THR A 156 -10.05 -12.97 17.56
C THR A 156 -10.91 -13.52 16.41
N CYS A 157 -11.73 -14.51 16.70
CA CYS A 157 -12.64 -15.09 15.72
C CYS A 157 -13.70 -14.09 15.19
N SER A 158 -13.94 -13.00 15.90
CA SER A 158 -14.93 -11.97 15.59
C SER A 158 -14.35 -10.72 14.96
N THR A 159 -13.04 -10.50 15.09
CA THR A 159 -12.37 -9.37 14.46
C THR A 159 -11.74 -9.81 13.16
N GLY A 160 -11.88 -8.98 12.21
CA GLY A 160 -11.15 -9.10 10.97
C GLY A 160 -9.76 -8.51 11.12
N TYR A 161 -9.44 -7.69 10.16
CA TYR A 161 -8.17 -7.00 10.08
C TYR A 161 -8.39 -5.51 10.26
N TRP A 162 -7.41 -4.82 10.81
CA TRP A 162 -7.39 -3.37 10.75
C TRP A 162 -6.72 -2.92 9.45
N SER A 163 -7.25 -1.90 8.85
CA SER A 163 -6.58 -1.21 7.77
C SER A 163 -5.39 -0.42 8.31
N GLY A 164 -4.31 -0.41 7.58
CA GLY A 164 -3.07 0.24 8.00
C GLY A 164 -2.21 0.65 6.80
N ALA A 165 -1.00 1.06 7.11
CA ALA A 165 0.07 1.34 6.17
C ALA A 165 1.40 0.83 6.74
N THR A 166 2.41 0.62 5.90
CA THR A 166 3.75 0.40 6.41
C THR A 166 4.25 1.66 7.12
N VAL A 167 5.18 1.53 8.05
CA VAL A 167 5.79 2.69 8.74
C VAL A 167 6.38 3.66 7.72
N LYS A 168 7.07 3.14 6.71
CA LYS A 168 7.67 3.94 5.64
C LYS A 168 6.61 4.74 4.86
N ASP A 169 5.58 4.04 4.34
CA ASP A 169 4.57 4.70 3.52
C ASP A 169 3.76 5.73 4.32
N PHE A 170 3.46 5.44 5.60
CA PHE A 170 2.81 6.38 6.49
C PHE A 170 3.63 7.66 6.67
N ASN A 171 4.93 7.54 6.94
CA ASN A 171 5.80 8.68 7.15
C ASN A 171 5.97 9.50 5.86
N GLU A 172 6.16 8.86 4.72
CA GLU A 172 6.27 9.53 3.42
C GLU A 172 4.97 10.26 3.05
N ALA A 173 3.82 9.58 3.18
CA ALA A 173 2.51 10.16 2.89
C ALA A 173 2.19 11.33 3.83
N THR A 174 2.47 11.20 5.11
CA THR A 174 2.26 12.27 6.09
C THR A 174 3.14 13.48 5.78
N SER A 175 4.43 13.28 5.53
CA SER A 175 5.36 14.35 5.17
C SER A 175 4.94 15.06 3.88
N PHE A 176 4.50 14.30 2.87
CA PHE A 176 3.97 14.85 1.63
C PHE A 176 2.75 15.73 1.91
N MET A 177 1.76 15.25 2.69
CA MET A 177 0.53 15.99 2.97
C MET A 177 0.78 17.26 3.78
N VAL A 178 1.66 17.21 4.79
CA VAL A 178 2.04 18.39 5.59
C VAL A 178 2.62 19.48 4.67
N LYS A 179 3.54 19.09 3.78
CA LYS A 179 4.15 20.01 2.81
C LYS A 179 3.14 20.54 1.79
N ALA A 180 2.36 19.66 1.18
CA ALA A 180 1.41 20.02 0.13
C ALA A 180 0.28 20.94 0.62
N LEU A 181 -0.08 20.84 1.91
CA LEU A 181 -1.09 21.67 2.56
C LEU A 181 -0.48 22.86 3.31
N SER A 182 0.83 23.06 3.24
CA SER A 182 1.56 24.14 3.92
C SER A 182 1.23 24.23 5.41
N LEU A 183 1.19 23.07 6.09
CA LEU A 183 0.92 23.03 7.52
C LEU A 183 2.20 23.35 8.31
N ASP A 184 2.09 24.23 9.31
CA ASP A 184 3.21 24.60 10.18
C ASP A 184 3.72 23.42 11.03
N GLN A 185 2.81 22.51 11.37
CA GLN A 185 3.11 21.35 12.20
C GLN A 185 2.39 20.09 11.67
N SER A 186 3.00 18.92 11.89
CA SER A 186 2.33 17.66 11.64
C SER A 186 1.19 17.44 12.63
N PRO A 187 -0.04 17.11 12.16
CA PRO A 187 -1.18 16.82 13.04
C PRO A 187 -1.10 15.42 13.68
N VAL A 188 -0.08 14.63 13.38
CA VAL A 188 0.09 13.25 13.86
C VAL A 188 0.24 13.21 15.37
N LYS A 189 -0.59 12.39 16.02
CA LYS A 189 -0.53 12.13 17.45
C LYS A 189 -0.30 10.64 17.66
N TRP A 190 0.79 10.32 18.33
CA TRP A 190 1.16 8.94 18.63
C TRP A 190 0.52 8.47 19.94
N CYS A 191 0.23 7.19 20.04
CA CYS A 191 -0.06 6.57 21.31
C CYS A 191 1.20 6.59 22.20
N PRO A 192 1.07 6.66 23.52
CA PRO A 192 2.23 6.57 24.42
C PRO A 192 3.03 5.30 24.12
N GLY A 193 4.35 5.46 23.93
CA GLY A 193 5.26 4.35 23.61
C GLY A 193 5.20 3.79 22.18
N ALA A 194 4.39 4.39 21.28
CA ALA A 194 4.23 3.92 19.92
C ALA A 194 4.99 4.77 18.88
N ASN A 195 5.80 5.71 19.34
CA ASN A 195 6.63 6.52 18.43
C ASN A 195 7.77 5.65 17.88
N PRO A 196 7.98 5.54 16.55
CA PRO A 196 9.08 4.77 15.97
C PRO A 196 10.45 5.35 16.25
#